data_1422598f1e3477b5ee4d6e588d394295
#
_entry.id   1422598f1e3477b5ee4d6e588d394295
#
_cell.length_a   1.000
_cell.length_b   1.000
_cell.length_c   1.000
_cell.angle_alpha   90.00
_cell.angle_beta   90.00
_cell.angle_gamma   90.00
#
_symmetry.space_group_name_H-M   'P 1'
#
loop_
_entity.id
_entity.type
_entity.pdbx_description
1 polymer ?
#
loop_
_entity_poly.entity_id
_entity_poly.type
_entity_poly.pdbx_seq_one_letter_code
_entity_poly.pdbx_strand_id
1 'polypeptide(L)'
;MDNEPDRNFKPALLRLINTQCGDDSAMISRRQFIAAAAAATFLTGLDRANAADHSVNGIPYRTLGKTGERVSAIGLGGYHIGLPKEEEGLSIIRTAIDRGINFLDNCWDYNKGDSEVRMGKALKDGYRDKVFLMTKIDGRDQKTAAEQIDQSLKRLQTDRIDLVQFHEIIRMHDPDKVFDKGGALHAAIAAKKSGKIRYIGFTGHKDPKIHLKMLGMAVLNGFQFDTVQMPLNVLDAHFDSFEKQVLPFLLEHNIGVLGMKPMGGGIIPKTNAVTAIECLHYALSLPTSVVITGCDRLDVLEQAITAAKTFKPFTDKERAALLERTATVAQMGKFEWYKTTERFDGTTKHPEWCG
;
A
#
# COMPACT_ATOMS: atom_id res chain seq x y z
N MET A 1 -11.24 -3.70 29.06
CA MET A 1 -11.20 -2.20 29.03
C MET A 1 -11.59 -1.84 27.62
N ASP A 2 -12.87 -1.47 27.47
CA ASP A 2 -13.51 -1.16 26.20
C ASP A 2 -13.06 0.22 25.74
N ASN A 3 -12.30 0.29 24.63
CA ASN A 3 -12.02 1.54 23.96
C ASN A 3 -13.29 1.97 23.19
N GLU A 4 -14.08 2.86 23.78
CA GLU A 4 -15.14 3.55 23.04
C GLU A 4 -14.50 4.37 21.88
N PRO A 5 -14.99 4.25 20.65
CA PRO A 5 -14.51 5.07 19.53
C PRO A 5 -14.88 6.54 19.77
N ASP A 6 -13.93 7.44 19.48
CA ASP A 6 -14.05 8.89 19.65
C ASP A 6 -15.33 9.43 18.99
N ARG A 7 -16.24 9.98 19.81
CA ARG A 7 -17.58 10.47 19.39
C ARG A 7 -17.53 11.69 18.45
N ASN A 8 -16.37 12.34 18.33
CA ASN A 8 -16.22 13.56 17.50
C ASN A 8 -15.90 13.24 16.03
N PHE A 9 -15.56 12.00 15.70
CA PHE A 9 -15.12 11.59 14.37
C PHE A 9 -16.28 11.38 13.37
N LYS A 10 -17.41 10.82 13.83
CA LYS A 10 -18.59 10.55 12.97
C LYS A 10 -19.10 11.74 12.15
N PRO A 11 -19.15 12.98 12.70
CA PRO A 11 -19.72 14.12 11.95
C PRO A 11 -18.83 14.63 10.79
N ALA A 12 -17.51 14.58 10.91
CA ALA A 12 -16.62 15.13 9.88
C ALA A 12 -16.54 14.22 8.63
N LEU A 13 -16.46 12.92 8.84
CA LEU A 13 -16.42 11.94 7.75
C LEU A 13 -17.78 11.76 7.06
N LEU A 14 -18.88 11.81 7.82
CA LEU A 14 -20.25 11.83 7.28
C LEU A 14 -20.49 13.06 6.39
N ARG A 15 -19.87 14.20 6.71
CA ARG A 15 -19.92 15.38 5.83
C ARG A 15 -19.17 15.18 4.52
N LEU A 16 -18.00 14.54 4.53
CA LEU A 16 -17.24 14.19 3.32
C LEU A 16 -17.99 13.20 2.40
N ILE A 17 -18.74 12.27 2.98
CA ILE A 17 -19.52 11.28 2.24
C ILE A 17 -20.81 11.89 1.69
N ASN A 18 -21.49 12.75 2.45
CA ASN A 18 -22.77 13.38 2.06
C ASN A 18 -22.61 14.53 1.05
N THR A 19 -21.45 15.18 0.96
CA THR A 19 -21.21 16.22 -0.07
C THR A 19 -21.05 15.68 -1.48
N GLN A 20 -21.09 14.36 -1.67
CA GLN A 20 -21.00 13.73 -3.00
C GLN A 20 -22.30 13.13 -3.51
N CYS A 21 -23.38 13.10 -2.69
CA CYS A 21 -24.74 12.81 -3.16
C CYS A 21 -25.47 14.14 -3.24
N GLY A 22 -25.66 14.65 -4.45
CA GLY A 22 -26.12 15.99 -4.73
C GLY A 22 -27.30 16.43 -3.86
N ASP A 23 -27.05 17.47 -3.08
CA ASP A 23 -28.05 18.48 -2.75
C ASP A 23 -27.35 19.81 -2.49
N ASP A 24 -27.69 20.82 -3.29
CA ASP A 24 -27.17 22.19 -3.25
C ASP A 24 -27.65 22.91 -2.00
N SER A 25 -26.96 22.80 -0.88
CA SER A 25 -27.01 23.81 0.18
C SER A 25 -26.06 23.53 1.33
N ALA A 26 -24.81 23.93 1.21
CA ALA A 26 -23.93 24.46 2.28
C ALA A 26 -22.52 24.72 1.75
N MET A 27 -22.28 25.90 1.22
CA MET A 27 -20.91 26.36 0.95
C MET A 27 -20.15 26.52 2.26
N ILE A 28 -19.10 25.71 2.44
CA ILE A 28 -18.12 25.91 3.50
C ILE A 28 -17.45 27.25 3.27
N SER A 29 -17.52 28.15 4.26
CA SER A 29 -16.92 29.47 4.15
C SER A 29 -15.39 29.37 3.99
N ARG A 30 -14.78 30.29 3.22
CA ARG A 30 -13.31 30.40 3.05
C ARG A 30 -12.54 30.41 4.38
N ARG A 31 -13.15 30.87 5.49
CA ARG A 31 -12.57 30.86 6.82
C ARG A 31 -12.41 29.46 7.43
N GLN A 32 -13.31 28.53 7.15
CA GLN A 32 -13.24 27.15 7.62
C GLN A 32 -12.21 26.33 6.82
N PHE A 33 -12.01 26.66 5.55
CA PHE A 33 -10.95 26.08 4.72
C PHE A 33 -9.55 26.54 5.16
N ILE A 34 -9.41 27.82 5.56
CA ILE A 34 -8.12 28.37 6.05
C ILE A 34 -7.79 27.84 7.44
N ALA A 35 -8.78 27.56 8.31
CA ALA A 35 -8.54 26.95 9.62
C ALA A 35 -8.07 25.49 9.51
N ALA A 36 -8.55 24.72 8.52
CA ALA A 36 -8.07 23.36 8.24
C ALA A 36 -6.64 23.37 7.65
N ALA A 37 -6.29 24.38 6.85
CA ALA A 37 -4.95 24.53 6.28
C ALA A 37 -3.91 25.00 7.33
N ALA A 38 -4.31 25.78 8.34
CA ALA A 38 -3.43 26.22 9.42
C ALA A 38 -3.10 25.11 10.44
N ALA A 39 -3.97 24.09 10.58
CA ALA A 39 -3.68 22.91 11.40
C ALA A 39 -2.61 22.00 10.79
N ALA A 40 -2.42 22.04 9.47
CA ALA A 40 -1.42 21.23 8.77
C ALA A 40 0.03 21.73 9.01
N THR A 41 0.22 22.96 9.49
CA THR A 41 1.56 23.54 9.74
C THR A 41 2.10 23.24 11.15
N PHE A 42 1.28 22.70 12.07
CA PHE A 42 1.71 22.37 13.44
C PHE A 42 2.21 20.93 13.61
N LEU A 43 2.12 20.08 12.58
CA LEU A 43 2.55 18.66 12.63
C LEU A 43 4.03 18.44 12.23
N THR A 44 4.80 19.48 12.00
CA THR A 44 6.22 19.35 11.63
C THR A 44 7.18 19.12 12.81
N GLY A 45 6.67 19.01 14.04
CA GLY A 45 7.48 18.87 15.25
C GLY A 45 7.35 17.59 16.05
N LEU A 46 6.40 16.71 15.73
CA LEU A 46 6.17 15.50 16.51
C LEU A 46 6.76 14.26 15.81
N ASP A 47 7.78 13.70 16.43
CA ASP A 47 8.34 12.37 16.20
C ASP A 47 9.14 12.08 14.92
N ARG A 48 9.93 13.00 14.41
CA ARG A 48 11.12 12.61 13.61
C ARG A 48 12.22 11.92 14.44
N ALA A 49 12.12 11.94 15.78
CA ALA A 49 13.18 11.48 16.69
C ALA A 49 13.23 9.96 16.91
N ASN A 50 12.22 9.19 16.53
CA ASN A 50 12.18 7.73 16.81
C ASN A 50 12.27 6.80 15.58
N ALA A 51 12.51 7.32 14.38
CA ALA A 51 12.52 6.51 13.16
C ALA A 51 13.91 6.03 12.71
N ALA A 52 15.00 6.44 13.37
CA ALA A 52 16.33 6.38 12.74
C ALA A 52 17.28 5.29 13.23
N ASP A 53 17.04 4.59 14.32
CA ASP A 53 18.12 3.82 14.96
C ASP A 53 18.12 2.31 14.76
N HIS A 54 17.22 1.76 13.94
CA HIS A 54 17.29 0.33 13.66
C HIS A 54 17.44 0.09 12.16
N SER A 55 18.60 -0.39 11.77
CA SER A 55 18.87 -0.87 10.42
C SER A 55 19.41 -2.30 10.45
N VAL A 56 19.09 -3.08 9.43
CA VAL A 56 19.66 -4.41 9.22
C VAL A 56 20.42 -4.38 7.91
N ASN A 57 21.70 -4.70 7.95
CA ASN A 57 22.61 -4.65 6.79
C ASN A 57 22.59 -3.29 6.07
N GLY A 58 22.34 -2.19 6.81
CA GLY A 58 22.26 -0.83 6.28
C GLY A 58 20.90 -0.45 5.68
N ILE A 59 19.91 -1.34 5.68
CA ILE A 59 18.54 -1.04 5.27
C ILE A 59 17.78 -0.50 6.49
N PRO A 60 17.18 0.72 6.42
CA PRO A 60 16.38 1.28 7.50
C PRO A 60 15.13 0.43 7.78
N TYR A 61 14.73 0.33 9.05
CA TYR A 61 13.49 -0.31 9.48
C TYR A 61 12.53 0.73 10.06
N ARG A 62 11.25 0.54 9.80
CA ARG A 62 10.18 1.45 10.24
C ARG A 62 9.07 0.67 10.95
N THR A 63 8.30 1.35 11.78
CA THR A 63 7.12 0.77 12.40
C THR A 63 5.96 0.71 11.41
N LEU A 64 5.24 -0.39 11.38
CA LEU A 64 4.08 -0.59 10.52
C LEU A 64 2.80 -0.08 11.23
N GLY A 65 2.58 1.23 11.17
CA GLY A 65 1.44 1.87 11.84
C GLY A 65 1.30 1.45 13.30
N LYS A 66 0.08 1.19 13.74
CA LYS A 66 -0.24 0.76 15.12
C LYS A 66 0.08 -0.71 15.42
N THR A 67 0.54 -1.49 14.44
CA THR A 67 0.77 -2.94 14.64
C THR A 67 1.96 -3.24 15.56
N GLY A 68 2.89 -2.29 15.69
CA GLY A 68 4.14 -2.48 16.43
C GLY A 68 5.22 -3.27 15.67
N GLU A 69 4.88 -3.84 14.50
CA GLU A 69 5.83 -4.61 13.68
C GLU A 69 6.92 -3.71 13.11
N ARG A 70 8.15 -4.21 13.15
CA ARG A 70 9.33 -3.54 12.56
C ARG A 70 9.61 -4.16 11.20
N VAL A 71 9.46 -3.36 10.15
CA VAL A 71 9.59 -3.79 8.76
C VAL A 71 10.65 -2.96 8.03
N SER A 72 11.33 -3.56 7.06
CA SER A 72 12.29 -2.85 6.21
C SER A 72 11.57 -1.74 5.43
N ALA A 73 12.18 -0.55 5.39
CA ALA A 73 11.60 0.62 4.70
C ALA A 73 11.40 0.38 3.19
N ILE A 74 12.06 -0.63 2.63
CA ILE A 74 11.83 -1.12 1.28
C ILE A 74 11.33 -2.58 1.33
N GLY A 75 10.33 -2.90 0.51
CA GLY A 75 9.74 -4.24 0.40
C GLY A 75 9.86 -4.81 -1.00
N LEU A 76 9.94 -6.14 -1.11
CA LEU A 76 10.00 -6.86 -2.38
C LEU A 76 8.60 -7.11 -2.92
N GLY A 77 8.28 -6.57 -4.12
CA GLY A 77 7.01 -6.75 -4.81
C GLY A 77 6.90 -8.09 -5.52
N GLY A 78 5.83 -8.82 -5.25
CA GLY A 78 5.61 -10.19 -5.71
C GLY A 78 5.34 -10.36 -7.20
N TYR A 79 4.71 -9.39 -7.87
CA TYR A 79 4.38 -9.55 -9.30
C TYR A 79 5.62 -9.84 -10.16
N HIS A 80 6.71 -9.12 -9.93
CA HIS A 80 7.91 -9.18 -10.75
C HIS A 80 8.74 -10.44 -10.53
N ILE A 81 8.70 -11.05 -9.35
CA ILE A 81 9.40 -12.31 -9.09
C ILE A 81 8.79 -13.51 -9.83
N GLY A 82 7.57 -13.37 -10.32
CA GLY A 82 6.90 -14.37 -11.15
C GLY A 82 7.27 -14.30 -12.64
N LEU A 83 7.94 -13.25 -13.10
CA LEU A 83 8.26 -13.03 -14.52
C LEU A 83 9.51 -13.79 -15.00
N PRO A 84 10.65 -13.82 -14.29
CA PRO A 84 11.84 -14.53 -14.72
C PRO A 84 11.66 -16.05 -14.59
N LYS A 85 12.71 -16.81 -14.92
CA LYS A 85 12.73 -18.25 -14.61
C LYS A 85 12.60 -18.48 -13.11
N GLU A 86 12.08 -19.64 -12.72
CA GLU A 86 11.80 -19.95 -11.32
C GLU A 86 13.06 -19.80 -10.45
N GLU A 87 14.19 -20.36 -10.87
CA GLU A 87 15.45 -20.30 -10.11
C GLU A 87 15.89 -18.86 -9.85
N GLU A 88 15.74 -17.97 -10.83
CA GLU A 88 16.07 -16.56 -10.69
C GLU A 88 15.11 -15.85 -9.73
N GLY A 89 13.79 -16.13 -9.82
CA GLY A 89 12.82 -15.62 -8.88
C GLY A 89 13.08 -16.04 -7.44
N LEU A 90 13.43 -17.32 -7.20
CA LEU A 90 13.82 -17.83 -5.89
C LEU A 90 15.11 -17.16 -5.39
N SER A 91 16.10 -16.97 -6.27
CA SER A 91 17.35 -16.29 -5.94
C SER A 91 17.12 -14.83 -5.53
N ILE A 92 16.27 -14.09 -6.26
CA ILE A 92 15.90 -12.72 -5.93
C ILE A 92 15.28 -12.65 -4.53
N ILE A 93 14.32 -13.53 -4.21
CA ILE A 93 13.64 -13.54 -2.91
C ILE A 93 14.66 -13.82 -1.78
N ARG A 94 15.45 -14.90 -1.88
CA ARG A 94 16.41 -15.25 -0.84
C ARG A 94 17.50 -14.20 -0.68
N THR A 95 18.01 -13.66 -1.78
CA THR A 95 19.00 -12.57 -1.74
C THR A 95 18.42 -11.32 -1.06
N ALA A 96 17.19 -10.95 -1.34
CA ALA A 96 16.53 -9.82 -0.69
C ALA A 96 16.48 -10.00 0.84
N ILE A 97 16.09 -11.19 1.31
CA ILE A 97 16.01 -11.52 2.74
C ILE A 97 17.40 -11.49 3.39
N ASP A 98 18.38 -12.15 2.78
CA ASP A 98 19.76 -12.21 3.28
C ASP A 98 20.44 -10.83 3.34
N ARG A 99 19.98 -9.91 2.45
CA ARG A 99 20.44 -8.51 2.43
C ARG A 99 19.68 -7.60 3.39
N GLY A 100 18.66 -8.11 4.11
CA GLY A 100 17.95 -7.40 5.18
C GLY A 100 16.59 -6.84 4.79
N ILE A 101 16.01 -7.23 3.65
CA ILE A 101 14.62 -6.94 3.33
C ILE A 101 13.76 -7.99 4.03
N ASN A 102 12.87 -7.56 4.94
CA ASN A 102 11.97 -8.49 5.61
C ASN A 102 10.50 -8.35 5.19
N PHE A 103 10.12 -7.35 4.40
CA PHE A 103 8.75 -7.15 3.93
C PHE A 103 8.59 -7.73 2.53
N LEU A 104 7.75 -8.77 2.40
CA LEU A 104 7.48 -9.45 1.14
C LEU A 104 6.01 -9.28 0.77
N ASP A 105 5.75 -8.65 -0.38
CA ASP A 105 4.43 -8.44 -0.97
C ASP A 105 4.12 -9.55 -1.98
N ASN A 106 2.89 -10.06 -1.97
CA ASN A 106 2.37 -10.94 -3.00
C ASN A 106 0.88 -10.67 -3.28
N CYS A 107 0.25 -11.46 -4.15
CA CYS A 107 -1.17 -11.48 -4.44
C CYS A 107 -1.61 -12.84 -4.96
N TRP A 108 -2.84 -13.22 -4.64
CA TRP A 108 -3.46 -14.47 -5.07
C TRP A 108 -3.49 -14.61 -6.61
N ASP A 109 -3.69 -13.50 -7.33
CA ASP A 109 -3.81 -13.48 -8.80
C ASP A 109 -2.46 -13.34 -9.54
N TYR A 110 -1.39 -12.91 -8.85
CA TYR A 110 -0.11 -12.60 -9.50
C TYR A 110 0.46 -13.81 -10.24
N ASN A 111 0.65 -13.64 -11.55
CA ASN A 111 1.14 -14.68 -12.45
C ASN A 111 0.30 -15.98 -12.35
N LYS A 112 -1.02 -15.84 -12.20
CA LYS A 112 -1.98 -16.96 -12.03
C LYS A 112 -1.68 -17.83 -10.81
N GLY A 113 -1.12 -17.23 -9.75
CA GLY A 113 -0.74 -17.89 -8.50
C GLY A 113 0.71 -18.37 -8.44
N ASP A 114 1.45 -18.37 -9.56
CA ASP A 114 2.85 -18.83 -9.58
C ASP A 114 3.76 -17.98 -8.70
N SER A 115 3.46 -16.69 -8.54
CA SER A 115 4.22 -15.83 -7.64
C SER A 115 4.14 -16.31 -6.19
N GLU A 116 2.97 -16.67 -5.69
CA GLU A 116 2.82 -17.25 -4.34
C GLU A 116 3.53 -18.61 -4.21
N VAL A 117 3.44 -19.46 -5.25
CA VAL A 117 4.15 -20.75 -5.26
C VAL A 117 5.66 -20.56 -5.16
N ARG A 118 6.24 -19.64 -5.94
CA ARG A 118 7.67 -19.31 -5.87
C ARG A 118 8.06 -18.75 -4.50
N MET A 119 7.24 -17.83 -3.97
CA MET A 119 7.45 -17.27 -2.64
C MET A 119 7.47 -18.38 -1.58
N GLY A 120 6.50 -19.30 -1.59
CA GLY A 120 6.44 -20.44 -0.67
C GLY A 120 7.67 -21.36 -0.77
N LYS A 121 8.17 -21.63 -1.98
CA LYS A 121 9.41 -22.39 -2.18
C LYS A 121 10.64 -21.68 -1.60
N ALA A 122 10.73 -20.35 -1.80
CA ALA A 122 11.85 -19.56 -1.31
C ALA A 122 11.87 -19.43 0.21
N LEU A 123 10.69 -19.47 0.86
CA LEU A 123 10.55 -19.31 2.30
C LEU A 123 10.79 -20.59 3.11
N LYS A 124 11.13 -21.71 2.48
CA LYS A 124 11.60 -22.91 3.16
C LYS A 124 12.91 -22.66 3.92
N ASP A 125 13.34 -23.69 4.65
CA ASP A 125 14.65 -23.72 5.33
C ASP A 125 14.84 -22.58 6.34
N GLY A 126 13.77 -22.20 7.07
CA GLY A 126 13.76 -21.17 8.09
C GLY A 126 13.67 -19.74 7.57
N TYR A 127 13.52 -19.52 6.26
CA TYR A 127 13.33 -18.16 5.71
C TYR A 127 12.00 -17.53 6.08
N ARG A 128 10.92 -18.34 6.27
CA ARG A 128 9.60 -17.85 6.67
C ARG A 128 9.64 -17.03 7.97
N ASP A 129 10.45 -17.44 8.93
CA ASP A 129 10.54 -16.78 10.24
C ASP A 129 11.31 -15.45 10.22
N LYS A 130 12.00 -15.17 9.12
CA LYS A 130 12.78 -13.93 8.94
C LYS A 130 11.97 -12.79 8.33
N VAL A 131 10.70 -13.04 7.90
CA VAL A 131 9.96 -12.10 7.07
C VAL A 131 8.57 -11.78 7.61
N PHE A 132 8.11 -10.59 7.27
CA PHE A 132 6.72 -10.17 7.33
C PHE A 132 6.10 -10.45 5.94
N LEU A 133 5.27 -11.48 5.87
CA LEU A 133 4.68 -11.98 4.63
C LEU A 133 3.30 -11.38 4.40
N MET A 134 3.12 -10.73 3.27
CA MET A 134 1.85 -10.17 2.85
C MET A 134 1.37 -10.82 1.55
N THR A 135 0.05 -11.05 1.46
CA THR A 135 -0.64 -11.34 0.20
C THR A 135 -1.94 -10.56 0.09
N LYS A 136 -2.62 -10.68 -1.05
CA LYS A 136 -3.87 -9.98 -1.33
C LYS A 136 -4.88 -10.96 -1.91
N ILE A 137 -6.17 -10.65 -1.77
CA ILE A 137 -7.29 -11.42 -2.30
C ILE A 137 -8.22 -10.53 -3.11
N ASP A 138 -8.81 -11.07 -4.17
CA ASP A 138 -9.72 -10.36 -5.06
C ASP A 138 -11.20 -10.54 -4.69
N GLY A 139 -11.52 -11.58 -3.94
CA GLY A 139 -12.89 -11.90 -3.50
C GLY A 139 -13.55 -10.75 -2.77
N ARG A 140 -14.80 -10.45 -3.14
CA ARG A 140 -15.63 -9.43 -2.51
C ARG A 140 -16.70 -10.02 -1.61
N ASP A 141 -17.12 -11.26 -1.85
CA ASP A 141 -17.98 -12.00 -0.96
C ASP A 141 -17.20 -12.88 0.04
N GLN A 142 -17.88 -13.30 1.11
CA GLN A 142 -17.26 -14.07 2.20
C GLN A 142 -16.72 -15.42 1.75
N LYS A 143 -17.42 -16.12 0.85
CA LYS A 143 -17.03 -17.46 0.40
C LYS A 143 -15.77 -17.38 -0.45
N THR A 144 -15.80 -16.56 -1.49
CA THR A 144 -14.68 -16.40 -2.43
C THR A 144 -13.42 -15.89 -1.70
N ALA A 145 -13.59 -14.92 -0.79
CA ALA A 145 -12.47 -14.40 0.01
C ALA A 145 -11.85 -15.48 0.92
N ALA A 146 -12.67 -16.31 1.57
CA ALA A 146 -12.17 -17.40 2.40
C ALA A 146 -11.41 -18.45 1.58
N GLU A 147 -11.96 -18.85 0.42
CA GLU A 147 -11.31 -19.80 -0.48
C GLU A 147 -9.96 -19.28 -1.00
N GLN A 148 -9.87 -17.99 -1.35
CA GLN A 148 -8.62 -17.37 -1.82
C GLN A 148 -7.57 -17.28 -0.70
N ILE A 149 -7.97 -16.98 0.55
CA ILE A 149 -7.05 -17.02 1.71
C ILE A 149 -6.48 -18.44 1.89
N ASP A 150 -7.33 -19.48 1.82
CA ASP A 150 -6.89 -20.87 1.99
C ASP A 150 -5.99 -21.34 0.82
N GLN A 151 -6.27 -20.90 -0.40
CA GLN A 151 -5.42 -21.16 -1.56
C GLN A 151 -4.06 -20.46 -1.41
N SER A 152 -4.03 -19.21 -0.93
CA SER A 152 -2.79 -18.46 -0.69
C SER A 152 -1.92 -19.16 0.37
N LEU A 153 -2.50 -19.59 1.50
CA LEU A 153 -1.78 -20.37 2.50
C LEU A 153 -1.14 -21.64 1.92
N LYS A 154 -1.90 -22.37 1.09
CA LYS A 154 -1.42 -23.57 0.40
C LYS A 154 -0.28 -23.28 -0.57
N ARG A 155 -0.40 -22.25 -1.41
CA ARG A 155 0.63 -21.86 -2.40
C ARG A 155 1.88 -21.32 -1.73
N LEU A 156 1.73 -20.51 -0.68
CA LEU A 156 2.80 -19.96 0.14
C LEU A 156 3.44 -21.00 1.08
N GLN A 157 2.85 -22.20 1.18
CA GLN A 157 3.36 -23.32 2.01
C GLN A 157 3.59 -22.91 3.48
N THR A 158 2.64 -22.15 4.03
CA THR A 158 2.66 -21.64 5.40
C THR A 158 1.30 -21.80 6.06
N ASP A 159 1.26 -21.91 7.36
CA ASP A 159 0.03 -21.94 8.17
C ASP A 159 -0.46 -20.53 8.55
N ARG A 160 0.39 -19.51 8.36
CA ARG A 160 0.09 -18.13 8.74
C ARG A 160 0.65 -17.11 7.74
N ILE A 161 -0.19 -16.17 7.35
CA ILE A 161 0.16 -14.95 6.60
C ILE A 161 0.13 -13.77 7.58
N ASP A 162 1.12 -12.88 7.52
CA ASP A 162 1.14 -11.75 8.45
C ASP A 162 0.09 -10.71 8.07
N LEU A 163 -0.06 -10.35 6.80
CA LEU A 163 -1.02 -9.36 6.33
C LEU A 163 -1.77 -9.87 5.10
N VAL A 164 -3.11 -9.83 5.15
CA VAL A 164 -3.95 -10.01 3.95
C VAL A 164 -4.64 -8.68 3.61
N GLN A 165 -4.59 -8.30 2.33
CA GLN A 165 -5.24 -7.11 1.83
C GLN A 165 -6.35 -7.45 0.84
N PHE A 166 -7.45 -6.69 0.86
CA PHE A 166 -8.40 -6.66 -0.25
C PHE A 166 -7.74 -5.97 -1.44
N HIS A 167 -7.57 -6.72 -2.53
CA HIS A 167 -6.87 -6.28 -3.74
C HIS A 167 -7.78 -5.44 -4.62
N GLU A 168 -7.19 -4.51 -5.38
CA GLU A 168 -7.86 -3.73 -6.41
C GLU A 168 -9.22 -3.16 -5.98
N ILE A 169 -9.27 -2.47 -4.84
CA ILE A 169 -10.40 -1.63 -4.48
C ILE A 169 -10.38 -0.40 -5.41
N ILE A 170 -10.94 -0.58 -6.60
CA ILE A 170 -10.81 0.32 -7.75
C ILE A 170 -12.13 0.86 -8.29
N ARG A 171 -13.27 0.35 -7.77
CA ARG A 171 -14.61 0.81 -8.14
C ARG A 171 -15.33 1.36 -6.93
N MET A 172 -16.18 2.37 -7.13
CA MET A 172 -16.93 2.99 -6.03
C MET A 172 -17.85 2.01 -5.27
N HIS A 173 -18.22 0.89 -5.88
CA HIS A 173 -19.04 -0.14 -5.22
C HIS A 173 -18.22 -1.25 -4.54
N ASP A 174 -16.90 -1.33 -4.76
CA ASP A 174 -16.06 -2.34 -4.09
C ASP A 174 -16.11 -2.22 -2.56
N PRO A 175 -16.03 -1.02 -1.95
CA PRO A 175 -16.18 -0.87 -0.51
C PRO A 175 -17.52 -1.41 0.01
N ASP A 176 -18.62 -1.15 -0.70
CA ASP A 176 -19.95 -1.62 -0.29
C ASP A 176 -19.99 -3.15 -0.22
N LYS A 177 -19.48 -3.83 -1.27
CA LYS A 177 -19.42 -5.30 -1.32
C LYS A 177 -18.54 -5.90 -0.20
N VAL A 178 -17.38 -5.29 0.08
CA VAL A 178 -16.47 -5.78 1.14
C VAL A 178 -17.13 -5.72 2.52
N PHE A 179 -17.92 -4.64 2.79
CA PHE A 179 -18.57 -4.41 4.07
C PHE A 179 -20.00 -4.95 4.14
N ASP A 180 -20.54 -5.53 3.07
CA ASP A 180 -21.88 -6.11 3.05
C ASP A 180 -21.99 -7.28 4.04
N LYS A 181 -23.23 -7.68 4.38
CA LYS A 181 -23.56 -8.73 5.36
C LYS A 181 -22.95 -10.11 5.02
N GLY A 182 -22.68 -10.39 3.75
CA GLY A 182 -21.94 -11.56 3.26
C GLY A 182 -20.61 -11.20 2.61
N GLY A 183 -20.05 -10.02 2.96
CA GLY A 183 -18.87 -9.49 2.29
C GLY A 183 -17.54 -10.06 2.77
N ALA A 184 -16.50 -9.76 2.01
CA ALA A 184 -15.16 -10.31 2.22
C ALA A 184 -14.55 -9.97 3.60
N LEU A 185 -14.98 -8.86 4.25
CA LEU A 185 -14.50 -8.51 5.59
C LEU A 185 -14.79 -9.61 6.61
N HIS A 186 -15.94 -10.27 6.51
CA HIS A 186 -16.29 -11.37 7.43
C HIS A 186 -15.34 -12.56 7.32
N ALA A 187 -14.89 -12.90 6.10
CA ALA A 187 -13.87 -13.94 5.88
C ALA A 187 -12.52 -13.55 6.48
N ALA A 188 -12.08 -12.31 6.26
CA ALA A 188 -10.81 -11.83 6.81
C ALA A 188 -10.83 -11.78 8.34
N ILE A 189 -11.92 -11.35 8.97
CA ILE A 189 -12.09 -11.37 10.44
C ILE A 189 -12.07 -12.81 10.97
N ALA A 190 -12.77 -13.73 10.30
CA ALA A 190 -12.77 -15.15 10.67
C ALA A 190 -11.36 -15.78 10.56
N ALA A 191 -10.64 -15.48 9.46
CA ALA A 191 -9.26 -15.92 9.27
C ALA A 191 -8.30 -15.35 10.35
N LYS A 192 -8.48 -14.08 10.73
CA LYS A 192 -7.72 -13.45 11.83
C LYS A 192 -8.03 -14.14 13.17
N LYS A 193 -9.29 -14.40 13.45
CA LYS A 193 -9.71 -15.08 14.68
C LYS A 193 -9.19 -16.52 14.77
N SER A 194 -9.06 -17.22 13.65
CA SER A 194 -8.51 -18.59 13.60
C SER A 194 -6.97 -18.64 13.55
N GLY A 195 -6.28 -17.50 13.53
CA GLY A 195 -4.83 -17.43 13.48
C GLY A 195 -4.20 -17.60 12.08
N LYS A 196 -5.02 -17.78 11.03
CA LYS A 196 -4.54 -17.89 9.64
C LYS A 196 -3.88 -16.60 9.15
N ILE A 197 -4.39 -15.45 9.62
CA ILE A 197 -3.82 -14.14 9.31
C ILE A 197 -3.68 -13.30 10.57
N ARG A 198 -2.75 -12.32 10.58
CA ARG A 198 -2.53 -11.44 11.73
C ARG A 198 -3.16 -10.06 11.54
N TYR A 199 -3.01 -9.49 10.36
CA TYR A 199 -3.41 -8.13 10.02
C TYR A 199 -4.26 -8.08 8.76
N ILE A 200 -5.11 -7.05 8.67
CA ILE A 200 -6.03 -6.84 7.55
C ILE A 200 -5.81 -5.44 6.98
N GLY A 201 -5.64 -5.35 5.66
CA GLY A 201 -5.50 -4.10 4.94
C GLY A 201 -6.29 -4.09 3.64
N PHE A 202 -6.09 -3.06 2.86
CA PHE A 202 -6.58 -3.00 1.48
C PHE A 202 -5.65 -2.23 0.57
N THR A 203 -5.83 -2.42 -0.73
CA THR A 203 -5.08 -1.72 -1.77
C THR A 203 -5.97 -1.37 -2.96
N GLY A 204 -5.61 -0.32 -3.63
CA GLY A 204 -6.19 0.12 -4.88
C GLY A 204 -5.27 1.16 -5.52
N HIS A 205 -5.58 1.56 -6.75
CA HIS A 205 -4.68 2.46 -7.47
C HIS A 205 -5.40 3.41 -8.42
N LYS A 206 -6.74 3.34 -8.49
CA LYS A 206 -7.50 4.06 -9.50
C LYS A 206 -7.80 5.52 -9.10
N ASP A 207 -8.44 5.70 -7.97
CA ASP A 207 -8.92 7.00 -7.50
C ASP A 207 -8.81 7.10 -5.97
N PRO A 208 -8.19 8.15 -5.43
CA PRO A 208 -8.14 8.41 -3.98
C PRO A 208 -9.50 8.41 -3.29
N LYS A 209 -10.56 8.84 -3.99
CA LYS A 209 -11.93 8.89 -3.44
C LYS A 209 -12.46 7.51 -3.08
N ILE A 210 -12.06 6.47 -3.83
CA ILE A 210 -12.43 5.08 -3.53
C ILE A 210 -11.78 4.64 -2.21
N HIS A 211 -10.52 5.02 -1.99
CA HIS A 211 -9.82 4.76 -0.72
C HIS A 211 -10.49 5.47 0.45
N LEU A 212 -10.86 6.74 0.27
CA LEU A 212 -11.59 7.50 1.30
C LEU A 212 -12.95 6.88 1.60
N LYS A 213 -13.67 6.39 0.58
CA LYS A 213 -14.93 5.64 0.78
C LYS A 213 -14.68 4.36 1.58
N MET A 214 -13.63 3.59 1.24
CA MET A 214 -13.29 2.34 1.95
C MET A 214 -12.97 2.61 3.42
N LEU A 215 -12.21 3.66 3.71
CA LEU A 215 -11.90 4.11 5.07
C LEU A 215 -13.15 4.59 5.80
N GLY A 216 -14.02 5.34 5.12
CA GLY A 216 -15.30 5.78 5.67
C GLY A 216 -16.22 4.62 6.03
N MET A 217 -16.34 3.62 5.17
CA MET A 217 -17.09 2.40 5.44
C MET A 217 -16.54 1.65 6.65
N ALA A 218 -15.20 1.58 6.79
CA ALA A 218 -14.56 0.98 7.96
C ALA A 218 -14.99 1.68 9.25
N VAL A 219 -14.92 3.00 9.30
CA VAL A 219 -15.34 3.78 10.48
C VAL A 219 -16.84 3.57 10.79
N LEU A 220 -17.70 3.60 9.78
CA LEU A 220 -19.15 3.38 9.96
C LEU A 220 -19.47 2.00 10.54
N ASN A 221 -18.65 0.99 10.23
CA ASN A 221 -18.79 -0.38 10.72
C ASN A 221 -17.99 -0.66 12.01
N GLY A 222 -17.38 0.36 12.64
CA GLY A 222 -16.56 0.17 13.85
C GLY A 222 -15.29 -0.66 13.61
N PHE A 223 -14.80 -0.66 12.37
CA PHE A 223 -13.61 -1.39 11.96
C PHE A 223 -12.47 -0.41 11.62
N GLN A 224 -11.24 -0.83 11.81
CA GLN A 224 -10.06 -0.09 11.39
C GLN A 224 -9.07 -1.03 10.71
N PHE A 225 -8.66 -0.69 9.50
CA PHE A 225 -7.59 -1.39 8.80
C PHE A 225 -6.25 -1.22 9.53
N ASP A 226 -5.42 -2.27 9.46
CA ASP A 226 -4.05 -2.23 9.98
C ASP A 226 -3.11 -1.52 9.00
N THR A 227 -3.35 -1.67 7.68
CA THR A 227 -2.55 -1.06 6.61
C THR A 227 -3.40 -0.61 5.43
N VAL A 228 -2.87 0.36 4.67
CA VAL A 228 -3.38 0.74 3.34
C VAL A 228 -2.22 0.83 2.36
N GLN A 229 -2.37 0.17 1.21
CA GLN A 229 -1.41 0.22 0.12
C GLN A 229 -1.96 1.05 -1.05
N MET A 230 -1.16 2.00 -1.51
CA MET A 230 -1.57 2.94 -2.56
C MET A 230 -0.36 3.41 -3.37
N PRO A 231 -0.56 3.91 -4.61
CA PRO A 231 0.52 4.55 -5.36
C PRO A 231 1.08 5.75 -4.60
N LEU A 232 2.38 5.75 -4.39
CA LEU A 232 3.11 6.89 -3.82
C LEU A 232 4.40 7.06 -4.63
N ASN A 233 4.41 8.03 -5.51
CA ASN A 233 5.55 8.32 -6.38
C ASN A 233 5.57 9.79 -6.77
N VAL A 234 6.63 10.22 -7.41
CA VAL A 234 6.86 11.62 -7.76
C VAL A 234 5.80 12.21 -8.72
N LEU A 235 5.09 11.40 -9.51
CA LEU A 235 4.02 11.87 -10.39
C LEU A 235 2.68 11.94 -9.66
N ASP A 236 2.43 11.04 -8.69
CA ASP A 236 1.22 11.05 -7.87
C ASP A 236 0.99 12.41 -7.19
N ALA A 237 2.06 13.11 -6.81
CA ALA A 237 1.96 14.44 -6.23
C ALA A 237 1.24 15.48 -7.11
N HIS A 238 1.08 15.22 -8.41
CA HIS A 238 0.55 16.18 -9.39
C HIS A 238 -0.86 15.85 -9.88
N PHE A 239 -1.26 14.56 -9.91
CA PHE A 239 -2.51 14.14 -10.53
C PHE A 239 -3.26 13.13 -9.66
N ASP A 240 -4.52 13.41 -9.33
CA ASP A 240 -5.38 12.56 -8.47
C ASP A 240 -4.59 11.90 -7.33
N SER A 241 -4.00 12.77 -6.51
CA SER A 241 -2.92 12.43 -5.59
C SER A 241 -3.42 11.67 -4.36
N PHE A 242 -2.97 10.44 -4.20
CA PHE A 242 -3.11 9.65 -2.97
C PHE A 242 -2.31 10.27 -1.82
N GLU A 243 -1.13 10.82 -2.11
CA GLU A 243 -0.31 11.53 -1.14
C GLU A 243 -1.06 12.71 -0.49
N LYS A 244 -1.79 13.49 -1.30
CA LYS A 244 -2.49 14.67 -0.79
C LYS A 244 -3.84 14.37 -0.17
N GLN A 245 -4.54 13.34 -0.64
CA GLN A 245 -5.93 13.10 -0.26
C GLN A 245 -6.08 11.98 0.77
N VAL A 246 -5.29 10.89 0.69
CA VAL A 246 -5.44 9.70 1.54
C VAL A 246 -4.40 9.65 2.65
N LEU A 247 -3.14 9.98 2.35
CA LEU A 247 -2.04 9.87 3.30
C LEU A 247 -2.28 10.62 4.61
N PRO A 248 -2.82 11.87 4.64
CA PRO A 248 -3.09 12.57 5.89
C PRO A 248 -4.02 11.81 6.83
N PHE A 249 -5.08 11.18 6.29
CA PHE A 249 -6.00 10.36 7.08
C PHE A 249 -5.30 9.15 7.71
N LEU A 250 -4.43 8.46 6.95
CA LEU A 250 -3.72 7.29 7.44
C LEU A 250 -2.79 7.63 8.61
N LEU A 251 -2.11 8.78 8.52
CA LEU A 251 -1.21 9.26 9.56
C LEU A 251 -1.96 9.64 10.84
N GLU A 252 -3.08 10.37 10.71
CA GLU A 252 -3.93 10.75 11.83
C GLU A 252 -4.43 9.53 12.62
N HIS A 253 -4.72 8.42 11.91
CA HIS A 253 -5.27 7.21 12.51
C HIS A 253 -4.22 6.12 12.78
N ASN A 254 -2.93 6.44 12.62
CA ASN A 254 -1.81 5.51 12.79
C ASN A 254 -1.98 4.18 12.02
N ILE A 255 -2.50 4.28 10.77
CA ILE A 255 -2.62 3.16 9.86
C ILE A 255 -1.32 3.00 9.08
N GLY A 256 -0.80 1.77 8.98
CA GLY A 256 0.45 1.49 8.26
C GLY A 256 0.36 1.87 6.77
N VAL A 257 1.28 2.71 6.31
CA VAL A 257 1.30 3.22 4.94
C VAL A 257 2.23 2.38 4.08
N LEU A 258 1.68 1.71 3.08
CA LEU A 258 2.45 0.93 2.11
C LEU A 258 2.44 1.67 0.76
N GLY A 259 3.59 2.26 0.40
CA GLY A 259 3.76 2.91 -0.90
C GLY A 259 4.04 1.87 -1.98
N MET A 260 3.29 1.86 -3.06
CA MET A 260 3.54 1.02 -4.22
C MET A 260 3.73 1.84 -5.49
N LYS A 261 4.19 1.17 -6.56
CA LYS A 261 4.42 1.79 -7.87
C LYS A 261 5.35 3.03 -7.81
N PRO A 262 6.45 2.99 -7.02
CA PRO A 262 7.37 4.14 -6.90
C PRO A 262 7.96 4.55 -8.25
N MET A 263 8.05 3.62 -9.20
CA MET A 263 8.56 3.84 -10.56
C MET A 263 7.47 3.70 -11.64
N GLY A 264 6.16 3.67 -11.27
CA GLY A 264 5.05 3.54 -12.23
C GLY A 264 5.13 2.31 -13.14
N GLY A 265 5.59 1.16 -12.60
CA GLY A 265 5.86 -0.03 -13.41
C GLY A 265 7.10 0.12 -14.33
N GLY A 266 8.06 0.93 -13.92
CA GLY A 266 9.30 1.19 -14.67
C GLY A 266 9.17 2.26 -15.77
N ILE A 267 8.02 2.92 -15.88
CA ILE A 267 7.77 3.96 -16.90
C ILE A 267 8.33 5.32 -16.48
N ILE A 268 8.22 5.67 -15.19
CA ILE A 268 8.62 7.00 -14.69
C ILE A 268 10.09 7.31 -15.00
N PRO A 269 11.07 6.45 -14.72
CA PRO A 269 12.46 6.71 -15.08
C PRO A 269 12.70 6.87 -16.61
N LYS A 270 11.88 6.20 -17.43
CA LYS A 270 11.98 6.30 -18.90
C LYS A 270 11.55 7.67 -19.46
N THR A 271 10.95 8.52 -18.63
CA THR A 271 10.65 9.91 -19.01
C THR A 271 11.89 10.79 -19.06
N ASN A 272 13.03 10.33 -18.53
CA ASN A 272 14.27 11.09 -18.33
C ASN A 272 14.13 12.32 -17.42
N ALA A 273 12.97 12.54 -16.81
CA ALA A 273 12.77 13.63 -15.86
C ALA A 273 13.34 13.29 -14.47
N VAL A 274 13.49 12.01 -14.17
CA VAL A 274 13.89 11.51 -12.84
C VAL A 274 14.52 10.13 -12.97
N THR A 275 15.53 9.84 -12.16
CA THR A 275 16.19 8.54 -12.08
C THR A 275 15.41 7.54 -11.21
N ALA A 276 15.69 6.24 -11.36
CA ALA A 276 15.09 5.21 -10.52
C ALA A 276 15.41 5.41 -9.02
N ILE A 277 16.63 5.83 -8.68
CA ILE A 277 17.04 6.13 -7.30
C ILE A 277 16.25 7.32 -6.75
N GLU A 278 16.09 8.40 -7.52
CA GLU A 278 15.27 9.54 -7.10
C GLU A 278 13.81 9.17 -6.90
N CYS A 279 13.24 8.30 -7.74
CA CYS A 279 11.89 7.76 -7.56
C CYS A 279 11.73 7.03 -6.21
N LEU A 280 12.69 6.14 -5.88
CA LEU A 280 12.70 5.41 -4.62
C LEU A 280 12.93 6.34 -3.42
N HIS A 281 13.88 7.28 -3.52
CA HIS A 281 14.14 8.27 -2.47
C HIS A 281 12.93 9.19 -2.24
N TYR A 282 12.19 9.56 -3.31
CA TYR A 282 10.95 10.31 -3.15
C TYR A 282 9.94 9.56 -2.31
N ALA A 283 9.62 8.33 -2.70
CA ALA A 283 8.66 7.49 -1.98
C ALA A 283 9.12 7.19 -0.54
N LEU A 284 10.42 6.96 -0.31
CA LEU A 284 11.01 6.78 1.01
C LEU A 284 10.99 8.06 1.86
N SER A 285 10.99 9.26 1.24
CA SER A 285 10.91 10.55 1.96
C SER A 285 9.50 10.85 2.47
N LEU A 286 8.48 10.19 1.91
CA LEU A 286 7.12 10.25 2.45
C LEU A 286 7.03 9.43 3.75
N PRO A 287 6.08 9.71 4.63
CA PRO A 287 5.89 8.98 5.88
C PRO A 287 5.29 7.58 5.64
N THR A 288 5.97 6.79 4.80
CA THR A 288 5.64 5.39 4.51
C THR A 288 6.23 4.47 5.55
N SER A 289 5.53 3.37 5.90
CA SER A 289 6.13 2.26 6.63
C SER A 289 7.02 1.43 5.71
N VAL A 290 6.56 1.18 4.49
CA VAL A 290 7.29 0.40 3.47
C VAL A 290 7.07 1.02 2.10
N VAL A 291 8.11 1.07 1.28
CA VAL A 291 8.04 1.31 -0.17
C VAL A 291 8.24 -0.01 -0.89
N ILE A 292 7.19 -0.52 -1.53
CA ILE A 292 7.20 -1.80 -2.25
C ILE A 292 7.66 -1.56 -3.69
N THR A 293 8.74 -2.23 -4.08
CA THR A 293 9.30 -2.16 -5.44
C THR A 293 9.42 -3.54 -6.06
N GLY A 294 9.17 -3.64 -7.37
CA GLY A 294 9.31 -4.88 -8.13
C GLY A 294 10.74 -5.09 -8.60
N CYS A 295 11.23 -6.32 -8.47
CA CYS A 295 12.55 -6.73 -8.95
C CYS A 295 12.39 -8.04 -9.74
N ASP A 296 12.70 -7.99 -11.04
CA ASP A 296 12.67 -9.14 -11.95
C ASP A 296 14.08 -9.66 -12.29
N ARG A 297 15.13 -8.99 -11.80
CA ARG A 297 16.54 -9.33 -11.94
C ARG A 297 17.31 -8.92 -10.69
N LEU A 298 18.46 -9.57 -10.45
CA LEU A 298 19.31 -9.27 -9.29
C LEU A 298 19.92 -7.85 -9.33
N ASP A 299 20.23 -7.31 -10.50
CA ASP A 299 20.75 -5.94 -10.63
C ASP A 299 19.68 -4.88 -10.26
N VAL A 300 18.41 -5.16 -10.55
CA VAL A 300 17.29 -4.30 -10.12
C VAL A 300 17.08 -4.39 -8.60
N LEU A 301 17.23 -5.58 -8.02
CA LEU A 301 17.24 -5.75 -6.56
C LEU A 301 18.39 -4.98 -5.91
N GLU A 302 19.60 -5.06 -6.47
CA GLU A 302 20.77 -4.34 -5.95
C GLU A 302 20.57 -2.81 -6.04
N GLN A 303 19.94 -2.31 -7.11
CA GLN A 303 19.56 -0.90 -7.23
C GLN A 303 18.59 -0.48 -6.11
N ALA A 304 17.58 -1.31 -5.80
CA ALA A 304 16.64 -1.05 -4.72
C ALA A 304 17.30 -1.04 -3.34
N ILE A 305 18.20 -2.01 -3.08
CA ILE A 305 19.01 -2.08 -1.85
C ILE A 305 19.92 -0.86 -1.73
N THR A 306 20.56 -0.46 -2.82
CA THR A 306 21.41 0.74 -2.86
C THR A 306 20.61 2.00 -2.54
N ALA A 307 19.43 2.15 -3.13
CA ALA A 307 18.53 3.26 -2.81
C ALA A 307 18.18 3.30 -1.32
N ALA A 308 17.86 2.16 -0.70
CA ALA A 308 17.55 2.11 0.72
C ALA A 308 18.76 2.46 1.61
N LYS A 309 19.95 1.96 1.26
CA LYS A 309 21.19 2.21 2.04
C LYS A 309 21.70 3.64 1.92
N THR A 310 21.52 4.26 0.76
CA THR A 310 21.96 5.63 0.49
C THR A 310 20.90 6.67 0.77
N PHE A 311 19.73 6.23 1.23
CA PHE A 311 18.58 7.09 1.46
C PHE A 311 18.90 8.20 2.45
N LYS A 312 18.60 9.42 2.03
CA LYS A 312 18.50 10.60 2.88
C LYS A 312 17.20 11.31 2.55
N PRO A 313 16.38 11.71 3.54
CA PRO A 313 15.17 12.46 3.29
C PRO A 313 15.48 13.72 2.48
N PHE A 314 14.67 14.00 1.47
CA PHE A 314 14.76 15.27 0.75
C PHE A 314 14.46 16.44 1.69
N THR A 315 15.22 17.50 1.57
CA THR A 315 14.83 18.81 2.08
C THR A 315 13.63 19.35 1.29
N ASP A 316 12.87 20.29 1.86
CA ASP A 316 11.73 20.89 1.16
C ASP A 316 12.14 21.52 -0.17
N LYS A 317 13.34 22.12 -0.25
CA LYS A 317 13.89 22.69 -1.47
C LYS A 317 14.18 21.63 -2.54
N GLU A 318 14.83 20.53 -2.16
CA GLU A 318 15.12 19.42 -3.08
C GLU A 318 13.84 18.77 -3.58
N ARG A 319 12.87 18.56 -2.68
CA ARG A 319 11.55 18.02 -3.03
C ARG A 319 10.81 18.95 -4.00
N ALA A 320 10.79 20.26 -3.73
CA ALA A 320 10.16 21.24 -4.61
C ALA A 320 10.81 21.24 -6.02
N ALA A 321 12.14 21.24 -6.09
CA ALA A 321 12.87 21.20 -7.36
C ALA A 321 12.59 19.89 -8.14
N LEU A 322 12.47 18.74 -7.44
CA LEU A 322 12.13 17.47 -8.06
C LEU A 322 10.70 17.49 -8.62
N LEU A 323 9.75 18.02 -7.86
CA LEU A 323 8.36 18.16 -8.31
C LEU A 323 8.22 19.13 -9.47
N GLU A 324 8.92 20.27 -9.47
CA GLU A 324 8.95 21.19 -10.60
C GLU A 324 9.44 20.50 -11.88
N ARG A 325 10.53 19.74 -11.81
CA ARG A 325 11.10 18.98 -12.93
C ARG A 325 10.15 17.91 -13.49
N THR A 326 9.30 17.32 -12.64
CA THR A 326 8.37 16.27 -13.04
C THR A 326 6.96 16.77 -13.39
N ALA A 327 6.64 18.05 -13.16
CA ALA A 327 5.29 18.60 -13.36
C ALA A 327 4.76 18.42 -14.79
N THR A 328 5.62 18.66 -15.81
CA THR A 328 5.21 18.54 -17.23
C THR A 328 4.89 17.09 -17.61
N VAL A 329 5.67 16.11 -17.12
CA VAL A 329 5.47 14.71 -17.47
C VAL A 329 4.31 14.09 -16.68
N ALA A 330 3.93 14.68 -15.55
CA ALA A 330 2.82 14.23 -14.72
C ALA A 330 1.43 14.66 -15.21
N GLN A 331 1.36 15.55 -16.22
CA GLN A 331 0.09 16.10 -16.69
C GLN A 331 -0.89 15.01 -17.11
N MET A 332 -2.14 15.15 -16.65
CA MET A 332 -3.27 14.26 -16.96
C MET A 332 -3.01 12.77 -16.62
N GLY A 333 -2.08 12.48 -15.72
CA GLY A 333 -1.74 11.09 -15.35
C GLY A 333 -1.16 10.26 -16.49
N LYS A 334 -0.56 10.90 -17.52
CA LYS A 334 -0.09 10.25 -18.75
C LYS A 334 0.79 9.02 -18.52
N PHE A 335 1.58 9.00 -17.46
CA PHE A 335 2.47 7.89 -17.10
C PHE A 335 1.99 7.11 -15.86
N GLU A 336 0.80 7.44 -15.36
CA GLU A 336 0.13 6.72 -14.28
C GLU A 336 -1.05 5.90 -14.85
N TRP A 337 -0.75 5.00 -15.78
CA TRP A 337 -1.74 4.21 -16.51
C TRP A 337 -2.68 3.40 -15.59
N TYR A 338 -2.22 3.08 -14.39
CA TYR A 338 -3.04 2.44 -13.37
C TYR A 338 -4.19 3.34 -12.86
N LYS A 339 -4.08 4.68 -12.99
CA LYS A 339 -5.16 5.63 -12.72
C LYS A 339 -6.06 5.83 -13.94
N THR A 340 -5.47 5.94 -15.14
CA THR A 340 -6.14 6.48 -16.36
C THR A 340 -6.62 5.39 -17.33
N THR A 341 -6.24 4.13 -17.16
CA THR A 341 -6.63 3.01 -18.04
C THR A 341 -6.98 1.78 -17.21
N GLU A 342 -7.57 0.74 -17.84
CA GLU A 342 -7.83 -0.56 -17.22
C GLU A 342 -6.66 -1.55 -17.42
N ARG A 343 -5.53 -1.10 -17.94
CA ARG A 343 -4.39 -1.97 -18.29
C ARG A 343 -3.87 -2.78 -17.11
N PHE A 344 -3.92 -2.22 -15.91
CA PHE A 344 -3.41 -2.84 -14.68
C PHE A 344 -4.51 -3.52 -13.84
N ASP A 345 -5.75 -3.50 -14.31
CA ASP A 345 -6.90 -3.94 -13.53
C ASP A 345 -7.19 -5.43 -13.81
N GLY A 346 -6.63 -6.32 -12.99
CA GLY A 346 -6.84 -7.76 -13.08
C GLY A 346 -8.31 -8.13 -12.88
N THR A 347 -8.93 -7.58 -11.84
CA THR A 347 -10.35 -7.82 -11.51
C THR A 347 -11.36 -7.23 -12.52
N THR A 348 -10.93 -6.31 -13.39
CA THR A 348 -11.76 -5.85 -14.52
C THR A 348 -11.73 -6.84 -15.69
N LYS A 349 -10.55 -7.46 -15.92
CA LYS A 349 -10.39 -8.50 -16.96
C LYS A 349 -10.99 -9.83 -16.53
N HIS A 350 -11.02 -10.09 -15.25
CA HIS A 350 -11.44 -11.33 -14.61
C HIS A 350 -12.43 -11.03 -13.48
N PRO A 351 -13.65 -10.54 -13.80
CA PRO A 351 -14.65 -10.20 -12.79
C PRO A 351 -15.09 -11.41 -11.95
N GLU A 352 -14.94 -12.61 -12.46
CA GLU A 352 -15.21 -13.88 -11.76
C GLU A 352 -14.30 -14.08 -10.52
N TRP A 353 -13.18 -13.40 -10.42
CA TRP A 353 -12.31 -13.47 -9.24
C TRP A 353 -12.92 -12.77 -8.02
N CYS A 354 -13.86 -11.87 -8.26
CA CYS A 354 -14.53 -11.14 -7.21
C CYS A 354 -15.67 -11.92 -6.52
N GLY A 355 -16.19 -12.95 -7.14
CA GLY A 355 -17.34 -13.72 -6.65
C GLY A 355 -18.69 -13.15 -7.02
#